data_b1be1f6405895efa2afc6aac2d37cc28
#
_entry.id   b1be1f6405895efa2afc6aac2d37cc28
#
_cell.length_a   1.000
_cell.length_b   1.000
_cell.length_c   1.000
_cell.angle_alpha   90.00
_cell.angle_beta   90.00
_cell.angle_gamma   90.00
#
_symmetry.space_group_name_H-M   'P 1'
#
loop_
_entity.id
_entity.type
_entity.pdbx_description
1 polymer ?
#
loop_
_entity_poly.entity_id
_entity_poly.type
_entity_poly.pdbx_seq_one_letter_code
_entity_poly.pdbx_strand_id
1 'polypeptide(L)'
;MNNSRTTSLPRLPDYSRSATITAALGTAVLIGGVALGLYSRFLAAANPVTPGDDARAELPDALGMSAIVVGVVALLIIAAVLLSARRLRAAGFGNPGMTIYLVLAAAIVRTMQLHVPSVAEQIFEHYAAFPQLPTALAAWVLVCLGILVISYPLTAVPRFTPTARTIAVPATIGLLLCALATGGALWVGDDDRFTDHRTAASVVAPQIPNRLGQERFRIALPKESTVVVGGPGFIIGTPTGITAYDGATGSARWHYLRPDAAEDGVHHEESNLLSIPSENTVLTSWNHLGWIAFDATTGEKLWTESEFADDSRSAMRVASGFGASSEPMLALVDDELFGGSYGNFARYDARTGRHMWSEPATPDGCDNMKSRIAITSLAVYQVRVCRNELSAWTTVLALDPATGAETAKRDLPNPDPDRAPKVSVQEDALSVDWAYRNAPLDHLVVSAPGLLGTAPVAADYVKVIANDPATGTLVTNSWSTGITLSQGGASDRSLTDPDAGLGGVSPFDSKLLTDELIAVGDAQLRTWRRADLVENTPPVPLGSGQASQIIAAPGIILIPFDDKSAGLQLIGFAP
;
A
#
# COMPACT_ATOMS: atom_id res chain seq x y z
N MET A 1 -33.59 -60.98 -70.25
CA MET A 1 -33.35 -59.56 -69.98
C MET A 1 -33.55 -59.32 -68.51
N ASN A 2 -32.45 -59.40 -67.72
CA ASN A 2 -32.49 -59.22 -66.29
C ASN A 2 -31.74 -57.92 -65.93
N ASN A 3 -32.50 -56.83 -65.71
CA ASN A 3 -31.98 -55.54 -65.33
C ASN A 3 -31.86 -55.49 -63.80
N SER A 4 -30.71 -55.89 -63.27
CA SER A 4 -30.40 -55.67 -61.86
C SER A 4 -29.99 -54.19 -61.67
N ARG A 5 -30.93 -53.35 -61.18
CA ARG A 5 -30.65 -52.02 -60.64
C ARG A 5 -29.90 -52.18 -59.34
N THR A 6 -28.59 -51.93 -59.37
CA THR A 6 -27.79 -51.67 -58.18
C THR A 6 -28.21 -50.33 -57.61
N THR A 7 -29.06 -50.32 -56.61
CA THR A 7 -29.33 -49.15 -55.76
C THR A 7 -28.04 -48.84 -54.97
N SER A 8 -27.33 -47.77 -55.37
CA SER A 8 -26.24 -47.23 -54.59
C SER A 8 -26.80 -46.70 -53.28
N LEU A 9 -26.56 -47.42 -52.20
CA LEU A 9 -26.83 -46.92 -50.85
C LEU A 9 -26.11 -45.56 -50.63
N PRO A 10 -26.79 -44.56 -50.05
CA PRO A 10 -26.14 -43.28 -49.79
C PRO A 10 -24.89 -43.51 -48.94
N ARG A 11 -23.77 -42.97 -49.39
CA ARG A 11 -22.51 -43.00 -48.61
C ARG A 11 -22.78 -42.29 -47.28
N LEU A 12 -22.76 -43.04 -46.18
CA LEU A 12 -22.76 -42.48 -44.83
C LEU A 12 -21.62 -41.45 -44.70
N PRO A 13 -21.88 -40.29 -44.13
CA PRO A 13 -20.83 -39.26 -43.98
C PRO A 13 -19.62 -39.81 -43.24
N ASP A 14 -18.45 -39.33 -43.61
CA ASP A 14 -17.17 -39.82 -43.15
C ASP A 14 -16.90 -39.39 -41.68
N TYR A 15 -17.64 -40.01 -40.76
CA TYR A 15 -17.60 -39.73 -39.30
C TYR A 15 -16.18 -39.84 -38.70
N SER A 16 -15.27 -40.58 -39.35
CA SER A 16 -13.91 -40.77 -38.87
C SER A 16 -13.08 -39.48 -38.96
N ARG A 17 -13.29 -38.68 -39.99
CA ARG A 17 -12.55 -37.44 -40.24
C ARG A 17 -13.03 -36.33 -39.27
N SER A 18 -14.35 -36.17 -39.10
CA SER A 18 -14.90 -35.19 -38.13
C SER A 18 -14.51 -35.51 -36.70
N ALA A 19 -14.49 -36.77 -36.29
CA ALA A 19 -14.05 -37.20 -34.97
C ALA A 19 -12.56 -36.88 -34.72
N THR A 20 -11.71 -37.05 -35.72
CA THR A 20 -10.29 -36.70 -35.58
C THR A 20 -10.08 -35.19 -35.44
N ILE A 21 -10.82 -34.38 -36.22
CA ILE A 21 -10.79 -32.91 -36.16
C ILE A 21 -11.21 -32.43 -34.78
N THR A 22 -12.35 -32.89 -34.27
CA THR A 22 -12.85 -32.47 -32.96
C THR A 22 -11.96 -32.94 -31.81
N ALA A 23 -11.37 -34.15 -31.91
CA ALA A 23 -10.43 -34.63 -30.91
C ALA A 23 -9.14 -33.77 -30.88
N ALA A 24 -8.59 -33.39 -32.02
CA ALA A 24 -7.40 -32.57 -32.11
C ALA A 24 -7.66 -31.15 -31.57
N LEU A 25 -8.81 -30.54 -31.94
CA LEU A 25 -9.24 -29.23 -31.44
C LEU A 25 -9.41 -29.25 -29.92
N GLY A 26 -10.21 -30.19 -29.40
CA GLY A 26 -10.50 -30.27 -27.99
C GLY A 26 -9.26 -30.56 -27.13
N THR A 27 -8.33 -31.39 -27.65
CA THR A 27 -7.06 -31.64 -26.94
C THR A 27 -6.18 -30.39 -26.90
N ALA A 28 -6.11 -29.60 -27.96
CA ALA A 28 -5.36 -28.36 -27.99
C ALA A 28 -5.94 -27.32 -27.03
N VAL A 29 -7.26 -27.17 -27.00
CA VAL A 29 -7.96 -26.27 -26.07
C VAL A 29 -7.75 -26.72 -24.63
N LEU A 30 -7.82 -28.02 -24.35
CA LEU A 30 -7.58 -28.57 -23.00
C LEU A 30 -6.15 -28.34 -22.52
N ILE A 31 -5.15 -28.56 -23.37
CA ILE A 31 -3.74 -28.27 -23.04
C ILE A 31 -3.54 -26.78 -22.77
N GLY A 32 -4.12 -25.91 -23.60
CA GLY A 32 -4.06 -24.47 -23.41
C GLY A 32 -4.71 -24.02 -22.10
N GLY A 33 -5.87 -24.62 -21.76
CA GLY A 33 -6.54 -24.36 -20.49
C GLY A 33 -5.69 -24.77 -19.26
N VAL A 34 -5.03 -25.94 -19.32
CA VAL A 34 -4.12 -26.37 -18.26
C VAL A 34 -2.90 -25.44 -18.14
N ALA A 35 -2.31 -25.05 -19.27
CA ALA A 35 -1.17 -24.13 -19.28
C ALA A 35 -1.54 -22.76 -18.70
N LEU A 36 -2.74 -22.24 -19.05
CA LEU A 36 -3.25 -20.98 -18.48
C LEU A 36 -3.57 -21.11 -17.00
N GLY A 37 -4.07 -22.26 -16.54
CA GLY A 37 -4.28 -22.55 -15.12
C GLY A 37 -2.96 -22.55 -14.33
N LEU A 38 -1.89 -23.12 -14.88
CA LEU A 38 -0.55 -23.05 -14.30
C LEU A 38 -0.04 -21.60 -14.23
N TYR A 39 -0.22 -20.83 -15.32
CA TYR A 39 0.12 -19.41 -15.31
C TYR A 39 -0.65 -18.65 -14.22
N SER A 40 -1.97 -18.82 -14.17
CA SER A 40 -2.81 -18.15 -13.15
C SER A 40 -2.37 -18.47 -11.72
N ARG A 41 -2.02 -19.74 -11.46
CA ARG A 41 -1.71 -20.19 -10.09
C ARG A 41 -0.31 -19.80 -9.61
N PHE A 42 0.68 -19.73 -10.50
CA PHE A 42 2.08 -19.61 -10.13
C PHE A 42 2.79 -18.35 -10.65
N LEU A 43 2.25 -17.69 -11.67
CA LEU A 43 2.93 -16.58 -12.34
C LEU A 43 2.10 -15.29 -12.42
N ALA A 44 0.77 -15.39 -12.35
CA ALA A 44 -0.07 -14.20 -12.43
C ALA A 44 -0.01 -13.41 -11.10
N ALA A 45 0.02 -12.09 -11.21
CA ALA A 45 -0.13 -11.23 -10.05
C ALA A 45 -1.50 -11.46 -9.38
N ALA A 46 -1.49 -11.62 -8.07
CA ALA A 46 -2.68 -11.87 -7.27
C ALA A 46 -3.38 -10.56 -6.89
N ASN A 47 -4.70 -10.63 -6.75
CA ASN A 47 -5.46 -9.54 -6.15
C ASN A 47 -5.17 -9.54 -4.63
N PRO A 48 -4.67 -8.45 -4.01
CA PRO A 48 -4.54 -8.36 -2.57
C PRO A 48 -5.93 -8.32 -1.95
N VAL A 49 -6.29 -9.38 -1.23
CA VAL A 49 -7.58 -9.48 -0.55
C VAL A 49 -7.38 -9.19 0.93
N THR A 50 -8.22 -8.31 1.49
CA THR A 50 -8.19 -7.99 2.91
C THR A 50 -8.47 -9.22 3.79
N PRO A 51 -7.78 -9.39 4.92
CA PRO A 51 -8.09 -10.44 5.90
C PRO A 51 -9.55 -10.33 6.35
N GLY A 52 -10.29 -11.43 6.26
CA GLY A 52 -11.71 -11.48 6.61
C GLY A 52 -12.64 -11.93 5.47
N ASP A 53 -12.18 -11.89 4.23
CA ASP A 53 -12.94 -12.34 3.06
C ASP A 53 -12.38 -13.65 2.48
N ASP A 54 -12.15 -14.66 3.33
CA ASP A 54 -11.50 -15.93 2.98
C ASP A 54 -12.06 -16.60 1.72
N ALA A 55 -13.39 -16.55 1.54
CA ALA A 55 -14.03 -17.17 0.37
C ALA A 55 -13.70 -16.46 -0.95
N ARG A 56 -13.43 -15.15 -0.92
CA ARG A 56 -13.07 -14.36 -2.11
C ARG A 56 -11.59 -14.51 -2.45
N ALA A 57 -10.73 -14.54 -1.42
CA ALA A 57 -9.29 -14.76 -1.58
C ALA A 57 -8.98 -16.14 -2.19
N GLU A 58 -9.73 -17.16 -1.80
CA GLU A 58 -9.51 -18.53 -2.25
C GLU A 58 -10.04 -18.82 -3.67
N LEU A 59 -10.97 -18.02 -4.19
CA LEU A 59 -11.62 -18.33 -5.47
C LEU A 59 -10.65 -18.42 -6.66
N PRO A 60 -9.74 -17.47 -6.91
CA PRO A 60 -8.79 -17.56 -8.04
C PRO A 60 -7.90 -18.78 -7.92
N ASP A 61 -7.39 -19.06 -6.74
CA ASP A 61 -6.55 -20.21 -6.45
C ASP A 61 -7.29 -21.53 -6.64
N ALA A 62 -8.51 -21.62 -6.10
CA ALA A 62 -9.34 -22.81 -6.22
C ALA A 62 -9.74 -23.09 -7.69
N LEU A 63 -10.00 -22.04 -8.48
CA LEU A 63 -10.30 -22.18 -9.91
C LEU A 63 -9.06 -22.60 -10.70
N GLY A 64 -7.91 -21.94 -10.48
CA GLY A 64 -6.66 -22.28 -11.14
C GLY A 64 -6.25 -23.73 -10.85
N MET A 65 -6.26 -24.15 -9.58
CA MET A 65 -5.98 -25.54 -9.18
C MET A 65 -7.00 -26.51 -9.75
N SER A 66 -8.27 -26.16 -9.74
CA SER A 66 -9.31 -27.03 -10.31
C SER A 66 -9.11 -27.20 -11.83
N ALA A 67 -8.76 -26.14 -12.57
CA ALA A 67 -8.45 -26.21 -13.99
C ALA A 67 -7.27 -27.16 -14.25
N ILE A 68 -6.19 -27.05 -13.46
CA ILE A 68 -5.02 -27.92 -13.56
C ILE A 68 -5.40 -29.39 -13.29
N VAL A 69 -6.00 -29.67 -12.14
CA VAL A 69 -6.32 -31.05 -11.72
C VAL A 69 -7.30 -31.71 -12.69
N VAL A 70 -8.42 -31.06 -12.99
CA VAL A 70 -9.45 -31.58 -13.90
C VAL A 70 -8.88 -31.75 -15.31
N GLY A 71 -8.12 -30.79 -15.80
CA GLY A 71 -7.48 -30.83 -17.12
C GLY A 71 -6.45 -31.96 -17.23
N VAL A 72 -5.58 -32.12 -16.25
CA VAL A 72 -4.59 -33.20 -16.23
C VAL A 72 -5.26 -34.57 -16.15
N VAL A 73 -6.27 -34.74 -15.29
CA VAL A 73 -7.04 -35.99 -15.23
C VAL A 73 -7.69 -36.32 -16.57
N ALA A 74 -8.31 -35.31 -17.23
CA ALA A 74 -8.88 -35.50 -18.56
C ALA A 74 -7.84 -35.91 -19.60
N LEU A 75 -6.65 -35.27 -19.61
CA LEU A 75 -5.54 -35.63 -20.51
C LEU A 75 -5.03 -37.06 -20.26
N LEU A 76 -4.91 -37.48 -18.99
CA LEU A 76 -4.51 -38.84 -18.66
C LEU A 76 -5.54 -39.88 -19.13
N ILE A 77 -6.84 -39.60 -18.97
CA ILE A 77 -7.91 -40.46 -19.49
C ILE A 77 -7.83 -40.56 -21.00
N ILE A 78 -7.63 -39.44 -21.71
CA ILE A 78 -7.47 -39.44 -23.18
C ILE A 78 -6.25 -40.28 -23.57
N ALA A 79 -5.11 -40.07 -22.94
CA ALA A 79 -3.90 -40.85 -23.21
C ALA A 79 -4.10 -42.33 -22.95
N ALA A 80 -4.76 -42.70 -21.83
CA ALA A 80 -5.08 -44.09 -21.51
C ALA A 80 -6.00 -44.73 -22.56
N VAL A 81 -7.03 -43.99 -23.02
CA VAL A 81 -7.93 -44.47 -24.09
C VAL A 81 -7.18 -44.64 -25.39
N LEU A 82 -6.30 -43.75 -25.80
CA LEU A 82 -5.52 -43.83 -27.01
C LEU A 82 -4.53 -45.00 -26.97
N LEU A 83 -3.82 -45.21 -25.87
CA LEU A 83 -2.85 -46.27 -25.66
C LEU A 83 -3.52 -47.65 -25.58
N SER A 84 -4.65 -47.73 -24.94
CA SER A 84 -5.38 -48.99 -24.71
C SER A 84 -6.48 -49.28 -25.74
N ALA A 85 -6.69 -48.41 -26.72
CA ALA A 85 -7.76 -48.53 -27.72
C ALA A 85 -7.80 -49.88 -28.46
N ARG A 86 -6.66 -50.55 -28.60
CA ARG A 86 -6.56 -51.91 -29.15
C ARG A 86 -6.96 -53.00 -28.14
N ARG A 87 -6.69 -52.83 -26.84
CA ARG A 87 -6.94 -53.80 -25.77
C ARG A 87 -8.35 -53.66 -25.19
N LEU A 88 -8.87 -52.42 -25.02
CA LEU A 88 -10.19 -52.13 -24.50
C LEU A 88 -11.33 -52.63 -25.38
N ARG A 89 -11.13 -52.68 -26.71
CA ARG A 89 -12.10 -53.29 -27.67
C ARG A 89 -12.30 -54.77 -27.44
N ALA A 90 -11.25 -55.47 -26.96
CA ALA A 90 -11.34 -56.93 -26.68
C ALA A 90 -11.94 -57.26 -25.31
N ALA A 91 -11.93 -56.30 -24.38
CA ALA A 91 -12.29 -56.52 -22.97
C ALA A 91 -13.71 -56.07 -22.58
N GLY A 92 -14.49 -55.50 -23.52
CA GLY A 92 -15.88 -55.09 -23.25
C GLY A 92 -16.02 -53.96 -22.21
N PHE A 93 -14.96 -53.20 -21.97
CA PHE A 93 -15.03 -52.08 -21.01
C PHE A 93 -15.96 -50.98 -21.46
N GLY A 94 -16.68 -50.42 -20.47
CA GLY A 94 -17.70 -49.39 -20.66
C GLY A 94 -17.26 -48.20 -21.50
N ASN A 95 -18.21 -47.44 -22.00
CA ASN A 95 -18.00 -46.30 -22.91
C ASN A 95 -17.10 -45.24 -22.28
N PRO A 96 -15.85 -45.02 -22.79
CA PRO A 96 -14.90 -44.05 -22.22
C PRO A 96 -15.42 -42.60 -22.27
N GLY A 97 -16.36 -42.31 -23.18
CA GLY A 97 -17.08 -41.04 -23.22
C GLY A 97 -17.88 -40.77 -21.95
N MET A 98 -18.47 -41.81 -21.35
CA MET A 98 -19.23 -41.70 -20.13
C MET A 98 -18.33 -41.22 -18.94
N THR A 99 -17.09 -41.73 -18.86
CA THR A 99 -16.16 -41.33 -17.82
C THR A 99 -15.80 -39.85 -17.94
N ILE A 100 -15.61 -39.36 -19.15
CA ILE A 100 -15.32 -37.94 -19.39
C ILE A 100 -16.51 -37.04 -19.08
N TYR A 101 -17.73 -37.48 -19.39
CA TYR A 101 -18.96 -36.76 -18.95
C TYR A 101 -19.07 -36.69 -17.42
N LEU A 102 -18.70 -37.73 -16.69
CA LEU A 102 -18.66 -37.70 -15.23
C LEU A 102 -17.63 -36.70 -14.70
N VAL A 103 -16.46 -36.59 -15.35
CA VAL A 103 -15.44 -35.57 -14.99
C VAL A 103 -15.99 -34.16 -15.26
N LEU A 104 -16.66 -33.94 -16.39
CA LEU A 104 -17.29 -32.65 -16.69
C LEU A 104 -18.42 -32.32 -15.70
N ALA A 105 -19.27 -33.30 -15.35
CA ALA A 105 -20.30 -33.11 -14.36
C ALA A 105 -19.74 -32.77 -12.98
N ALA A 106 -18.67 -33.44 -12.55
CA ALA A 106 -17.95 -33.12 -11.31
C ALA A 106 -17.36 -31.69 -11.34
N ALA A 107 -16.81 -31.27 -12.49
CA ALA A 107 -16.33 -29.92 -12.69
C ALA A 107 -17.44 -28.86 -12.55
N ILE A 108 -18.60 -29.11 -13.17
CA ILE A 108 -19.76 -28.21 -13.06
C ILE A 108 -20.29 -28.14 -11.62
N VAL A 109 -20.40 -29.28 -10.93
CA VAL A 109 -20.79 -29.31 -9.52
C VAL A 109 -19.82 -28.50 -8.67
N ARG A 110 -18.52 -28.66 -8.91
CA ARG A 110 -17.50 -27.87 -8.22
C ARG A 110 -17.63 -26.37 -8.44
N THR A 111 -17.92 -25.96 -9.69
CA THR A 111 -18.20 -24.55 -10.04
C THR A 111 -19.39 -23.99 -9.25
N MET A 112 -20.44 -24.78 -9.12
CA MET A 112 -21.63 -24.39 -8.33
C MET A 112 -21.33 -24.31 -6.83
N GLN A 113 -20.51 -25.24 -6.30
CA GLN A 113 -20.11 -25.21 -4.90
C GLN A 113 -19.24 -23.99 -4.55
N LEU A 114 -18.44 -23.51 -5.49
CA LEU A 114 -17.59 -22.32 -5.30
C LEU A 114 -18.36 -21.00 -5.53
N HIS A 115 -19.65 -21.05 -5.90
CA HIS A 115 -20.47 -19.85 -6.19
C HIS A 115 -19.78 -18.90 -7.18
N VAL A 116 -19.04 -19.46 -8.14
CA VAL A 116 -18.16 -18.72 -9.07
C VAL A 116 -18.78 -17.47 -9.68
N PRO A 117 -20.03 -17.48 -10.21
CA PRO A 117 -20.57 -16.26 -10.83
C PRO A 117 -20.71 -15.10 -9.86
N SER A 118 -21.34 -15.33 -8.71
CA SER A 118 -21.62 -14.26 -7.73
C SER A 118 -20.35 -13.73 -7.05
N VAL A 119 -19.41 -14.63 -6.74
CA VAL A 119 -18.15 -14.22 -6.11
C VAL A 119 -17.24 -13.50 -7.12
N ALA A 120 -17.18 -13.98 -8.38
CA ALA A 120 -16.43 -13.29 -9.42
C ALA A 120 -16.99 -11.89 -9.71
N GLU A 121 -18.33 -11.76 -9.81
CA GLU A 121 -19.00 -10.48 -9.96
C GLU A 121 -18.61 -9.50 -8.84
N GLN A 122 -18.73 -9.92 -7.59
CA GLN A 122 -18.34 -9.11 -6.44
C GLN A 122 -16.86 -8.70 -6.45
N ILE A 123 -15.95 -9.60 -6.87
CA ILE A 123 -14.53 -9.25 -6.97
C ILE A 123 -14.32 -8.22 -8.07
N PHE A 124 -14.94 -8.36 -9.24
CA PHE A 124 -14.79 -7.39 -10.33
C PHE A 124 -15.48 -6.04 -10.04
N GLU A 125 -16.50 -6.01 -9.21
CA GLU A 125 -17.19 -4.77 -8.80
C GLU A 125 -16.43 -3.98 -7.71
N HIS A 126 -15.71 -4.67 -6.82
CA HIS A 126 -15.15 -4.06 -5.61
C HIS A 126 -13.62 -4.03 -5.57
N TYR A 127 -12.93 -4.68 -6.51
CA TYR A 127 -11.47 -4.79 -6.50
C TYR A 127 -10.89 -4.41 -7.86
N ALA A 128 -9.69 -3.83 -7.82
CA ALA A 128 -8.94 -3.57 -9.04
C ALA A 128 -8.69 -4.86 -9.82
N ALA A 129 -8.60 -4.72 -11.13
CA ALA A 129 -8.34 -5.84 -12.01
C ALA A 129 -6.89 -6.33 -11.84
N PHE A 130 -6.76 -7.61 -11.46
CA PHE A 130 -5.49 -8.34 -11.43
C PHE A 130 -5.59 -9.54 -12.34
N PRO A 131 -4.51 -10.00 -12.98
CA PRO A 131 -4.58 -11.05 -13.99
C PRO A 131 -4.93 -12.42 -13.44
N GLN A 132 -4.80 -12.69 -12.14
CA GLN A 132 -5.04 -14.01 -11.57
C GLN A 132 -6.48 -14.49 -11.75
N LEU A 133 -7.49 -13.73 -11.37
CA LEU A 133 -8.90 -14.15 -11.48
C LEU A 133 -9.37 -14.34 -12.92
N PRO A 134 -9.20 -13.37 -13.84
CA PRO A 134 -9.65 -13.55 -15.22
C PRO A 134 -8.91 -14.67 -15.93
N THR A 135 -7.63 -14.91 -15.66
CA THR A 135 -6.87 -16.03 -16.23
C THR A 135 -7.30 -17.37 -15.63
N ALA A 136 -7.64 -17.44 -14.32
CA ALA A 136 -8.21 -18.64 -13.70
C ALA A 136 -9.57 -19.00 -14.30
N LEU A 137 -10.46 -18.01 -14.48
CA LEU A 137 -11.75 -18.18 -15.11
C LEU A 137 -11.62 -18.65 -16.56
N ALA A 138 -10.75 -17.99 -17.35
CA ALA A 138 -10.49 -18.38 -18.72
C ALA A 138 -9.92 -19.81 -18.82
N ALA A 139 -8.98 -20.17 -17.94
CA ALA A 139 -8.43 -21.51 -17.86
C ALA A 139 -9.52 -22.56 -17.57
N TRP A 140 -10.38 -22.27 -16.60
CA TRP A 140 -11.50 -23.13 -16.24
C TRP A 140 -12.48 -23.34 -17.40
N VAL A 141 -12.87 -22.24 -18.07
CA VAL A 141 -13.75 -22.30 -19.25
C VAL A 141 -13.12 -23.10 -20.39
N LEU A 142 -11.82 -22.88 -20.67
CA LEU A 142 -11.10 -23.64 -21.70
C LEU A 142 -11.01 -25.12 -21.38
N VAL A 143 -10.75 -25.50 -20.12
CA VAL A 143 -10.72 -26.90 -19.70
C VAL A 143 -12.10 -27.54 -19.88
N CYS A 144 -13.17 -26.90 -19.41
CA CYS A 144 -14.53 -27.39 -19.58
C CYS A 144 -14.91 -27.53 -21.07
N LEU A 145 -14.60 -26.53 -21.88
CA LEU A 145 -14.85 -26.54 -23.33
C LEU A 145 -14.04 -27.66 -24.03
N GLY A 146 -12.78 -27.81 -23.69
CA GLY A 146 -11.90 -28.86 -24.20
C GLY A 146 -12.46 -30.26 -23.89
N ILE A 147 -12.92 -30.50 -22.66
CA ILE A 147 -13.55 -31.76 -22.25
C ILE A 147 -14.86 -32.00 -23.04
N LEU A 148 -15.70 -30.95 -23.17
CA LEU A 148 -16.96 -31.05 -23.94
C LEU A 148 -16.71 -31.44 -25.39
N VAL A 149 -15.77 -30.77 -26.05
CA VAL A 149 -15.43 -31.03 -27.47
C VAL A 149 -14.84 -32.42 -27.65
N ILE A 150 -14.01 -32.90 -26.74
CA ILE A 150 -13.41 -34.24 -26.80
C ILE A 150 -14.40 -35.35 -26.45
N SER A 151 -15.40 -35.10 -25.64
CA SER A 151 -16.37 -36.11 -25.23
C SER A 151 -17.13 -36.69 -26.45
N TYR A 152 -17.46 -35.87 -27.46
CA TYR A 152 -18.17 -36.28 -28.66
C TYR A 152 -17.44 -37.38 -29.46
N PRO A 153 -16.17 -37.22 -29.91
CA PRO A 153 -15.47 -38.25 -30.63
C PRO A 153 -15.21 -39.53 -29.81
N LEU A 154 -15.13 -39.44 -28.50
CA LEU A 154 -14.91 -40.60 -27.65
C LEU A 154 -16.16 -41.47 -27.44
N THR A 155 -17.37 -40.91 -27.61
CA THR A 155 -18.60 -41.69 -27.58
C THR A 155 -18.83 -42.48 -28.88
N ALA A 156 -18.29 -42.02 -29.99
CA ALA A 156 -18.54 -42.54 -31.35
C ALA A 156 -17.51 -43.61 -31.80
N VAL A 157 -16.80 -44.31 -30.94
CA VAL A 157 -15.80 -45.36 -31.26
C VAL A 157 -15.13 -45.20 -32.64
N PRO A 158 -14.29 -44.24 -32.85
CA PRO A 158 -13.84 -43.92 -34.20
C PRO A 158 -12.73 -44.83 -34.65
N ARG A 159 -12.72 -45.14 -35.94
CA ARG A 159 -11.52 -45.56 -36.65
C ARG A 159 -10.71 -44.29 -36.94
N PHE A 160 -9.84 -43.92 -36.03
CA PHE A 160 -8.93 -42.76 -36.29
C PHE A 160 -8.04 -43.03 -37.48
N THR A 161 -8.16 -42.19 -38.49
CA THR A 161 -7.20 -42.12 -39.61
C THR A 161 -6.47 -40.79 -39.54
N PRO A 162 -5.46 -40.66 -38.67
CA PRO A 162 -4.75 -39.40 -38.50
C PRO A 162 -3.91 -39.08 -39.71
N THR A 163 -4.21 -38.00 -40.41
CA THR A 163 -3.30 -37.37 -41.36
C THR A 163 -2.75 -36.10 -40.75
N ALA A 164 -1.54 -35.69 -41.10
CA ALA A 164 -0.92 -34.49 -40.56
C ALA A 164 -1.83 -33.26 -40.67
N ARG A 165 -2.57 -33.12 -41.78
CA ARG A 165 -3.52 -31.98 -41.99
C ARG A 165 -4.77 -32.06 -41.13
N THR A 166 -5.31 -33.24 -40.83
CA THR A 166 -6.51 -33.41 -40.02
C THR A 166 -6.22 -33.18 -38.53
N ILE A 167 -4.98 -33.18 -38.12
CA ILE A 167 -4.55 -32.85 -36.75
C ILE A 167 -4.05 -31.41 -36.67
N ALA A 168 -3.13 -31.00 -37.57
CA ALA A 168 -2.45 -29.71 -37.47
C ALA A 168 -3.43 -28.51 -37.56
N VAL A 169 -4.34 -28.49 -38.52
CA VAL A 169 -5.26 -27.37 -38.71
C VAL A 169 -6.17 -27.16 -37.48
N PRO A 170 -6.91 -28.16 -36.97
CA PRO A 170 -7.77 -27.96 -35.81
C PRO A 170 -6.95 -27.71 -34.52
N ALA A 171 -5.76 -28.28 -34.36
CA ALA A 171 -4.89 -27.97 -33.23
C ALA A 171 -4.42 -26.50 -33.28
N THR A 172 -4.04 -25.99 -34.46
CA THR A 172 -3.70 -24.57 -34.63
C THR A 172 -4.87 -23.66 -34.29
N ILE A 173 -6.10 -24.00 -34.69
CA ILE A 173 -7.32 -23.26 -34.35
C ILE A 173 -7.53 -23.27 -32.82
N GLY A 174 -7.35 -24.45 -32.19
CA GLY A 174 -7.45 -24.56 -30.73
C GLY A 174 -6.43 -23.69 -30.00
N LEU A 175 -5.18 -23.67 -30.46
CA LEU A 175 -4.15 -22.80 -29.89
C LEU A 175 -4.44 -21.31 -30.09
N LEU A 176 -4.98 -20.93 -31.26
CA LEU A 176 -5.41 -19.55 -31.50
C LEU A 176 -6.56 -19.12 -30.56
N LEU A 177 -7.52 -19.99 -30.33
CA LEU A 177 -8.59 -19.73 -29.34
C LEU A 177 -8.03 -19.55 -27.93
N CYS A 178 -7.07 -20.39 -27.54
CA CYS A 178 -6.38 -20.23 -26.25
C CYS A 178 -5.61 -18.92 -26.17
N ALA A 179 -4.90 -18.53 -27.23
CA ALA A 179 -4.17 -17.26 -27.28
C ALA A 179 -5.12 -16.05 -27.18
N LEU A 180 -6.26 -16.09 -27.86
CA LEU A 180 -7.29 -15.05 -27.75
C LEU A 180 -7.90 -14.99 -26.37
N ALA A 181 -8.23 -16.14 -25.77
CA ALA A 181 -8.75 -16.21 -24.41
C ALA A 181 -7.74 -15.68 -23.39
N THR A 182 -6.46 -16.05 -23.54
CA THR A 182 -5.36 -15.55 -22.70
C THR A 182 -5.20 -14.04 -22.85
N GLY A 183 -5.13 -13.54 -24.09
CA GLY A 183 -5.02 -12.10 -24.36
C GLY A 183 -6.20 -11.32 -23.80
N GLY A 184 -7.42 -11.82 -23.95
CA GLY A 184 -8.62 -11.24 -23.37
C GLY A 184 -8.61 -11.24 -21.83
N ALA A 185 -8.17 -12.35 -21.21
CA ALA A 185 -8.07 -12.45 -19.76
C ALA A 185 -7.00 -11.51 -19.19
N LEU A 186 -5.84 -11.42 -19.82
CA LEU A 186 -4.79 -10.48 -19.42
C LEU A 186 -5.24 -9.02 -19.61
N TRP A 187 -5.96 -8.73 -20.69
CA TRP A 187 -6.50 -7.40 -20.92
C TRP A 187 -7.59 -6.99 -19.90
N VAL A 188 -8.44 -7.93 -19.46
CA VAL A 188 -9.40 -7.70 -18.37
C VAL A 188 -8.70 -7.54 -17.03
N GLY A 189 -7.60 -8.28 -16.81
CA GLY A 189 -6.81 -8.22 -15.57
C GLY A 189 -5.71 -7.14 -15.57
N ASP A 190 -5.72 -6.22 -16.52
CA ASP A 190 -4.75 -5.14 -16.61
C ASP A 190 -5.20 -3.95 -15.76
N ASP A 191 -4.60 -3.81 -14.58
CA ASP A 191 -4.89 -2.75 -13.62
C ASP A 191 -4.56 -1.34 -14.16
N ASP A 192 -3.56 -1.23 -15.04
CA ASP A 192 -3.15 0.05 -15.62
C ASP A 192 -4.26 0.71 -16.46
N ARG A 193 -5.29 -0.03 -16.88
CA ARG A 193 -6.46 0.50 -17.60
C ARG A 193 -7.39 1.34 -16.73
N PHE A 194 -7.34 1.15 -15.42
CA PHE A 194 -8.17 1.85 -14.45
C PHE A 194 -7.42 3.03 -13.81
N THR A 195 -6.20 3.29 -14.28
CA THR A 195 -5.34 4.34 -13.74
C THR A 195 -5.00 5.38 -14.80
N ASP A 196 -5.04 6.65 -14.40
CA ASP A 196 -4.40 7.74 -15.14
C ASP A 196 -3.05 8.04 -14.47
N HIS A 197 -1.99 7.47 -15.02
CA HIS A 197 -0.63 7.56 -14.50
C HIS A 197 0.26 8.34 -15.46
N ARG A 198 0.76 9.47 -14.98
CA ARG A 198 1.69 10.30 -15.73
C ARG A 198 2.96 10.52 -14.92
N THR A 199 4.10 10.23 -15.51
CA THR A 199 5.42 10.47 -14.95
C THR A 199 6.01 11.82 -15.44
N ALA A 200 7.04 12.30 -14.75
CA ALA A 200 7.77 13.51 -15.10
C ALA A 200 9.27 13.24 -15.22
N ALA A 201 9.98 14.12 -15.92
CA ALA A 201 11.44 14.08 -15.94
C ALA A 201 12.01 14.41 -14.56
N SER A 202 13.12 13.77 -14.22
CA SER A 202 13.88 14.07 -13.00
C SER A 202 14.42 15.50 -13.04
N VAL A 203 14.30 16.21 -11.93
CA VAL A 203 14.84 17.56 -11.73
C VAL A 203 15.47 17.64 -10.36
N VAL A 204 16.39 18.58 -10.20
CA VAL A 204 17.00 18.88 -8.90
C VAL A 204 15.97 19.65 -8.06
N ALA A 205 15.74 19.18 -6.84
CA ALA A 205 14.86 19.87 -5.91
C ALA A 205 15.46 21.23 -5.51
N PRO A 206 14.66 22.31 -5.53
CA PRO A 206 15.10 23.60 -5.01
C PRO A 206 15.33 23.51 -3.49
N GLN A 207 16.05 24.49 -2.94
CA GLN A 207 16.23 24.56 -1.49
C GLN A 207 14.90 24.95 -0.80
N ILE A 208 14.71 24.49 0.43
CA ILE A 208 13.64 24.99 1.30
C ILE A 208 13.88 26.48 1.57
N PRO A 209 12.87 27.35 1.48
CA PRO A 209 13.04 28.77 1.74
C PRO A 209 13.53 29.05 3.16
N ASN A 210 14.50 29.96 3.29
CA ASN A 210 15.02 30.37 4.59
C ASN A 210 14.06 31.32 5.35
N ARG A 211 13.14 31.93 4.62
CA ARG A 211 12.16 32.93 5.10
C ARG A 211 10.82 32.73 4.43
N LEU A 212 9.79 33.29 5.07
CA LEU A 212 8.47 33.43 4.43
C LEU A 212 8.59 34.41 3.26
N GLY A 213 8.16 33.97 2.09
CA GLY A 213 8.10 34.80 0.88
C GLY A 213 6.74 35.46 0.69
N GLN A 214 6.43 35.77 -0.57
CA GLN A 214 5.12 36.30 -0.96
C GLN A 214 4.18 35.16 -1.37
N GLU A 215 2.88 35.38 -1.22
CA GLU A 215 1.88 34.44 -1.74
C GLU A 215 2.04 34.30 -3.26
N ARG A 216 2.20 33.07 -3.72
CA ARG A 216 2.38 32.72 -5.14
C ARG A 216 1.15 32.13 -5.75
N PHE A 217 0.45 31.27 -5.01
CA PHE A 217 -0.74 30.59 -5.49
C PHE A 217 -1.67 30.22 -4.34
N ARG A 218 -2.94 29.99 -4.71
CA ARG A 218 -3.94 29.30 -3.90
C ARG A 218 -4.54 28.17 -4.73
N ILE A 219 -4.54 26.96 -4.20
CA ILE A 219 -5.12 25.76 -4.82
C ILE A 219 -6.31 25.35 -3.95
N ALA A 220 -7.50 25.26 -4.54
CA ALA A 220 -8.65 24.69 -3.87
C ALA A 220 -8.42 23.19 -3.69
N LEU A 221 -8.61 22.69 -2.48
CA LEU A 221 -8.46 21.28 -2.13
C LEU A 221 -9.84 20.66 -1.92
N PRO A 222 -10.06 19.42 -2.39
CA PRO A 222 -11.16 18.61 -1.92
C PRO A 222 -11.12 18.46 -0.39
N LYS A 223 -12.25 18.22 0.24
CA LYS A 223 -12.26 17.77 1.64
C LYS A 223 -11.47 16.48 1.73
N GLU A 224 -10.84 16.24 2.87
CA GLU A 224 -10.08 15.02 3.13
C GLU A 224 -8.78 14.91 2.30
N SER A 225 -8.30 16.05 1.77
CA SER A 225 -6.98 16.08 1.11
C SER A 225 -5.84 16.11 2.14
N THR A 226 -4.78 15.36 1.86
CA THR A 226 -3.53 15.36 2.62
C THR A 226 -2.42 15.97 1.78
N VAL A 227 -1.55 16.78 2.41
CA VAL A 227 -0.41 17.41 1.74
C VAL A 227 0.88 16.97 2.43
N VAL A 228 1.82 16.45 1.65
CA VAL A 228 3.15 16.05 2.14
C VAL A 228 4.25 16.67 1.30
N VAL A 229 5.44 16.81 1.88
CA VAL A 229 6.65 17.20 1.15
C VAL A 229 7.10 16.05 0.26
N GLY A 230 7.49 16.30 -0.98
CA GLY A 230 7.98 15.25 -1.86
C GLY A 230 8.61 15.75 -3.15
N GLY A 231 9.71 15.12 -3.54
CA GLY A 231 10.44 15.48 -4.75
C GLY A 231 10.86 16.94 -4.78
N PRO A 232 10.66 17.66 -5.89
CA PRO A 232 11.02 19.08 -6.03
C PRO A 232 9.97 20.05 -5.45
N GLY A 233 9.05 19.60 -4.62
CA GLY A 233 8.01 20.42 -4.03
C GLY A 233 7.14 19.65 -3.05
N PHE A 234 5.90 19.38 -3.43
CA PHE A 234 4.90 18.74 -2.57
C PHE A 234 3.95 17.83 -3.34
N ILE A 235 3.30 16.95 -2.61
CA ILE A 235 2.34 15.98 -3.16
C ILE A 235 1.03 16.15 -2.41
N ILE A 236 -0.07 16.19 -3.17
CA ILE A 236 -1.44 16.25 -2.65
C ILE A 236 -2.08 14.88 -2.87
N GLY A 237 -2.56 14.28 -1.80
CA GLY A 237 -3.44 13.11 -1.82
C GLY A 237 -4.89 13.55 -1.79
N THR A 238 -5.72 12.92 -2.61
CA THR A 238 -7.17 13.10 -2.71
C THR A 238 -7.85 11.73 -2.74
N PRO A 239 -9.16 11.61 -2.55
CA PRO A 239 -9.85 10.32 -2.66
C PRO A 239 -9.61 9.60 -4.00
N THR A 240 -9.33 10.33 -5.07
CA THR A 240 -9.08 9.77 -6.40
C THR A 240 -7.60 9.48 -6.69
N GLY A 241 -6.67 9.84 -5.80
CA GLY A 241 -5.26 9.57 -5.95
C GLY A 241 -4.33 10.70 -5.56
N ILE A 242 -3.11 10.65 -6.07
CA ILE A 242 -2.03 11.57 -5.71
C ILE A 242 -1.57 12.39 -6.90
N THR A 243 -1.22 13.65 -6.65
CA THR A 243 -0.64 14.56 -7.64
C THR A 243 0.54 15.30 -7.02
N ALA A 244 1.69 15.28 -7.69
CA ALA A 244 2.87 16.03 -7.28
C ALA A 244 2.98 17.37 -8.00
N TYR A 245 3.46 18.36 -7.28
CA TYR A 245 3.58 19.72 -7.72
C TYR A 245 5.02 20.23 -7.55
N ASP A 246 5.41 21.07 -8.46
CA ASP A 246 6.65 21.84 -8.37
C ASP A 246 6.48 22.95 -7.32
N GLY A 247 7.38 23.00 -6.33
CA GLY A 247 7.25 23.97 -5.24
C GLY A 247 7.41 25.42 -5.69
N ALA A 248 8.32 25.70 -6.61
CA ALA A 248 8.57 27.07 -7.05
C ALA A 248 7.44 27.66 -7.88
N THR A 249 6.71 26.83 -8.64
CA THR A 249 5.70 27.29 -9.60
C THR A 249 4.27 26.91 -9.22
N GLY A 250 4.07 25.92 -8.35
CA GLY A 250 2.74 25.33 -8.08
C GLY A 250 2.15 24.53 -9.24
N SER A 251 2.94 24.20 -10.26
CA SER A 251 2.48 23.46 -11.42
C SER A 251 2.51 21.96 -11.17
N ALA A 252 1.47 21.24 -11.61
CA ALA A 252 1.44 19.78 -11.54
C ALA A 252 2.56 19.17 -12.39
N ARG A 253 3.25 18.17 -11.85
CA ARG A 253 4.38 17.48 -12.50
C ARG A 253 4.02 16.07 -12.93
N TRP A 254 3.57 15.27 -12.00
CA TRP A 254 3.16 13.88 -12.21
C TRP A 254 1.93 13.56 -11.36
N HIS A 255 1.22 12.51 -11.73
CA HIS A 255 0.08 12.03 -10.96
C HIS A 255 -0.12 10.53 -11.13
N TYR A 256 -0.79 9.93 -10.15
CA TYR A 256 -1.36 8.61 -10.21
C TYR A 256 -2.79 8.70 -9.69
N LEU A 257 -3.75 8.60 -10.60
CA LEU A 257 -5.18 8.79 -10.31
C LEU A 257 -5.97 7.56 -10.74
N ARG A 258 -7.04 7.28 -10.00
CA ARG A 258 -8.10 6.34 -10.35
C ARG A 258 -9.41 7.11 -10.40
N PRO A 259 -9.79 7.62 -11.57
CA PRO A 259 -10.97 8.51 -11.70
C PRO A 259 -12.27 7.87 -11.22
N ASP A 260 -12.42 6.56 -11.44
CA ASP A 260 -13.61 5.79 -11.11
C ASP A 260 -13.54 5.10 -9.73
N ALA A 261 -12.52 5.44 -8.92
CA ALA A 261 -12.26 4.79 -7.64
C ALA A 261 -13.47 4.82 -6.67
N ALA A 262 -14.24 5.89 -6.70
CA ALA A 262 -15.42 6.03 -5.84
C ALA A 262 -16.57 5.09 -6.23
N GLU A 263 -16.69 4.72 -7.51
CA GLU A 263 -17.71 3.79 -8.01
C GLU A 263 -17.27 2.33 -7.82
N ASP A 264 -15.96 2.06 -7.96
CA ASP A 264 -15.39 0.72 -7.90
C ASP A 264 -15.09 0.24 -6.47
N GLY A 265 -15.32 1.06 -5.45
CA GLY A 265 -14.98 0.74 -4.06
C GLY A 265 -13.47 0.75 -3.74
N VAL A 266 -12.63 1.06 -4.73
CA VAL A 266 -11.19 1.25 -4.56
C VAL A 266 -10.91 2.74 -4.43
N HIS A 267 -10.77 3.23 -3.21
CA HIS A 267 -10.46 4.63 -2.96
C HIS A 267 -9.11 4.78 -2.27
N HIS A 268 -8.51 5.92 -2.49
CA HIS A 268 -7.29 6.31 -1.80
C HIS A 268 -7.61 6.62 -0.33
N GLU A 269 -6.84 6.04 0.57
CA GLU A 269 -6.91 6.37 1.99
C GLU A 269 -6.03 7.59 2.25
N GLU A 270 -6.61 8.79 2.21
CA GLU A 270 -5.89 10.06 2.25
C GLU A 270 -5.01 10.22 3.50
N SER A 271 -5.44 9.62 4.61
CA SER A 271 -4.70 9.61 5.87
C SER A 271 -3.39 8.83 5.81
N ASN A 272 -3.23 7.99 4.79
CA ASN A 272 -2.10 7.09 4.63
C ASN A 272 -1.17 7.53 3.47
N LEU A 273 -1.12 8.81 3.15
CA LEU A 273 -0.10 9.37 2.28
C LEU A 273 1.15 9.69 3.11
N LEU A 274 2.24 8.99 2.86
CA LEU A 274 3.49 9.12 3.60
C LEU A 274 4.63 9.55 2.67
N SER A 275 5.43 10.49 3.12
CA SER A 275 6.63 10.91 2.41
C SER A 275 7.87 10.47 3.18
N ILE A 276 8.87 9.98 2.45
CA ILE A 276 10.19 9.63 2.95
C ILE A 276 11.22 10.41 2.12
N PRO A 277 11.43 11.69 2.45
CA PRO A 277 12.24 12.59 1.64
C PRO A 277 13.70 12.14 1.49
N SER A 278 14.30 11.54 2.52
CA SER A 278 15.68 11.03 2.47
C SER A 278 15.88 9.94 1.43
N GLU A 279 14.83 9.16 1.13
CA GLU A 279 14.83 8.11 0.12
C GLU A 279 14.12 8.55 -1.17
N ASN A 280 13.71 9.82 -1.28
CA ASN A 280 12.96 10.37 -2.42
C ASN A 280 11.77 9.49 -2.80
N THR A 281 11.03 9.01 -1.79
CA THR A 281 9.94 8.05 -1.97
C THR A 281 8.66 8.58 -1.33
N VAL A 282 7.54 8.37 -2.00
CA VAL A 282 6.22 8.57 -1.44
C VAL A 282 5.46 7.25 -1.46
N LEU A 283 4.79 6.97 -0.36
CA LEU A 283 3.95 5.79 -0.18
C LEU A 283 2.50 6.23 -0.08
N THR A 284 1.62 5.51 -0.74
CA THR A 284 0.19 5.75 -0.70
C THR A 284 -0.54 4.43 -0.47
N SER A 285 -1.53 4.43 0.42
CA SER A 285 -2.38 3.28 0.69
C SER A 285 -3.70 3.40 -0.06
N TRP A 286 -4.11 2.28 -0.62
CA TRP A 286 -5.38 2.16 -1.34
C TRP A 286 -6.22 1.06 -0.72
N ASN A 287 -7.47 1.34 -0.50
CA ASN A 287 -8.41 0.31 -0.10
C ASN A 287 -8.36 -0.84 -1.12
N HIS A 288 -8.23 -2.07 -0.64
CA HIS A 288 -8.14 -3.31 -1.44
C HIS A 288 -6.93 -3.47 -2.38
N LEU A 289 -6.05 -2.46 -2.49
CA LEU A 289 -4.81 -2.56 -3.25
C LEU A 289 -3.56 -2.62 -2.36
N GLY A 290 -3.70 -2.15 -1.11
CA GLY A 290 -2.57 -2.00 -0.20
C GLY A 290 -1.67 -0.81 -0.57
N TRP A 291 -0.43 -0.89 -0.17
CA TRP A 291 0.55 0.17 -0.35
C TRP A 291 1.20 0.15 -1.73
N ILE A 292 1.36 1.34 -2.30
CA ILE A 292 2.10 1.57 -3.54
C ILE A 292 3.15 2.63 -3.26
N ALA A 293 4.40 2.37 -3.67
CA ALA A 293 5.51 3.32 -3.58
C ALA A 293 5.82 3.94 -4.94
N PHE A 294 6.10 5.24 -4.90
CA PHE A 294 6.50 6.01 -6.07
C PHE A 294 7.79 6.80 -5.80
N ASP A 295 8.61 6.97 -6.82
CA ASP A 295 9.67 7.98 -6.80
C ASP A 295 9.03 9.37 -6.70
N ALA A 296 9.31 10.10 -5.62
CA ALA A 296 8.66 11.37 -5.33
C ALA A 296 8.95 12.47 -6.38
N THR A 297 10.09 12.37 -7.11
CA THR A 297 10.46 13.33 -8.14
C THR A 297 9.82 13.05 -9.49
N THR A 298 9.75 11.77 -9.88
CA THR A 298 9.33 11.37 -11.23
C THR A 298 7.94 10.78 -11.30
N GLY A 299 7.41 10.27 -10.18
CA GLY A 299 6.15 9.52 -10.14
C GLY A 299 6.28 8.10 -10.70
N GLU A 300 7.49 7.60 -10.93
CA GLU A 300 7.69 6.23 -11.35
C GLU A 300 7.27 5.28 -10.22
N LYS A 301 6.44 4.28 -10.53
CA LYS A 301 6.02 3.26 -9.57
C LYS A 301 7.21 2.36 -9.24
N LEU A 302 7.60 2.30 -7.98
CA LEU A 302 8.76 1.56 -7.50
C LEU A 302 8.38 0.12 -7.15
N TRP A 303 7.31 -0.05 -6.38
CA TRP A 303 6.79 -1.35 -5.95
C TRP A 303 5.34 -1.25 -5.46
N THR A 304 4.70 -2.41 -5.31
CA THR A 304 3.38 -2.57 -4.71
C THR A 304 3.44 -3.59 -3.58
N GLU A 305 2.57 -3.49 -2.59
CA GLU A 305 2.53 -4.41 -1.45
C GLU A 305 2.34 -5.88 -1.87
N SER A 306 1.64 -6.12 -2.96
CA SER A 306 1.46 -7.47 -3.50
C SER A 306 2.77 -8.17 -3.91
N GLU A 307 3.86 -7.40 -4.12
CA GLU A 307 5.18 -7.94 -4.43
C GLU A 307 5.92 -8.45 -3.18
N PHE A 308 5.47 -8.07 -1.97
CA PHE A 308 6.04 -8.54 -0.69
C PHE A 308 5.38 -9.79 -0.13
N ALA A 309 4.42 -10.36 -0.82
CA ALA A 309 3.51 -11.40 -0.35
C ALA A 309 4.18 -12.74 0.04
N ASP A 310 5.51 -12.81 0.18
CA ASP A 310 6.18 -14.07 0.51
C ASP A 310 6.18 -14.42 2.01
N ASP A 311 5.92 -13.49 2.94
CA ASP A 311 6.10 -13.83 4.37
C ASP A 311 4.94 -13.48 5.32
N SER A 312 3.99 -12.67 4.97
CA SER A 312 2.81 -12.49 5.83
C SER A 312 1.65 -11.84 5.08
N ARG A 313 0.53 -12.52 5.04
CA ARG A 313 -0.78 -12.02 4.62
C ARG A 313 -1.38 -11.03 5.65
N SER A 314 -0.59 -10.55 6.59
CA SER A 314 -0.94 -9.47 7.49
C SER A 314 -0.76 -8.15 6.74
N ALA A 315 -1.82 -7.38 6.65
CA ALA A 315 -1.79 -6.03 6.11
C ALA A 315 -0.60 -5.26 6.71
N MET A 316 0.35 -4.89 5.87
CA MET A 316 1.50 -4.10 6.29
C MET A 316 0.98 -2.75 6.77
N ARG A 317 0.89 -2.56 8.07
CA ARG A 317 0.59 -1.25 8.64
C ARG A 317 1.89 -0.47 8.68
N VAL A 318 2.11 0.34 7.67
CA VAL A 318 3.19 1.31 7.74
C VAL A 318 2.91 2.20 8.95
N ALA A 319 3.83 2.21 9.90
CA ALA A 319 3.74 3.12 11.02
C ALA A 319 3.82 4.54 10.46
N SER A 320 2.66 5.16 10.23
CA SER A 320 2.60 6.58 10.03
C SER A 320 3.16 7.20 11.31
N GLY A 321 4.37 7.70 11.23
CA GLY A 321 4.97 8.45 12.32
C GLY A 321 3.97 9.51 12.74
N PHE A 322 3.81 9.71 14.02
CA PHE A 322 2.99 10.79 14.57
C PHE A 322 3.63 12.13 14.19
N GLY A 323 3.45 12.56 12.94
CA GLY A 323 4.04 13.77 12.39
C GLY A 323 4.20 13.67 10.87
N ALA A 324 4.30 14.78 10.18
CA ALA A 324 4.27 14.91 8.72
C ALA A 324 5.48 14.31 7.96
N SER A 325 6.42 13.66 8.63
CA SER A 325 7.52 12.94 7.99
C SER A 325 7.71 11.57 8.64
N SER A 326 7.58 10.51 7.86
CA SER A 326 7.79 9.13 8.30
C SER A 326 9.16 8.65 7.85
N GLU A 327 10.21 9.23 8.40
CA GLU A 327 11.59 8.79 8.15
C GLU A 327 12.14 8.08 9.39
N PRO A 328 12.59 6.85 9.29
CA PRO A 328 12.54 5.90 8.17
C PRO A 328 11.20 5.16 8.03
N MET A 329 11.00 4.44 6.93
CA MET A 329 9.83 3.59 6.73
C MET A 329 9.84 2.41 7.70
N LEU A 330 8.92 2.40 8.64
CA LEU A 330 8.65 1.27 9.52
C LEU A 330 7.30 0.64 9.19
N ALA A 331 7.22 -0.67 9.30
CA ALA A 331 5.96 -1.40 9.20
C ALA A 331 5.77 -2.29 10.43
N LEU A 332 4.53 -2.46 10.85
CA LEU A 332 4.15 -3.44 11.86
C LEU A 332 4.09 -4.83 11.20
N VAL A 333 4.85 -5.78 11.72
CA VAL A 333 5.05 -7.10 11.10
C VAL A 333 4.11 -8.16 11.67
N ASP A 334 3.53 -7.95 12.83
CA ASP A 334 2.68 -8.92 13.50
C ASP A 334 1.41 -8.25 14.02
N ASP A 335 0.30 -8.52 13.37
CA ASP A 335 -1.03 -8.15 13.84
C ASP A 335 -1.78 -9.42 14.27
N GLU A 336 -1.21 -10.20 15.19
CA GLU A 336 -2.02 -11.18 15.88
C GLU A 336 -2.97 -10.48 16.84
N LEU A 337 -4.17 -10.18 16.29
CA LEU A 337 -5.44 -10.23 16.99
C LEU A 337 -5.51 -9.51 18.36
N PHE A 338 -6.28 -8.50 18.39
CA PHE A 338 -6.91 -7.81 19.51
C PHE A 338 -6.44 -6.37 19.76
N GLY A 339 -7.13 -5.48 19.12
CA GLY A 339 -7.41 -4.21 19.76
C GLY A 339 -6.27 -3.21 19.82
N GLY A 340 -5.54 -2.99 18.75
CA GLY A 340 -4.90 -1.69 18.55
C GLY A 340 -3.65 -1.43 19.39
N SER A 341 -2.76 -2.38 19.60
CA SER A 341 -1.55 -2.12 20.35
C SER A 341 -0.41 -3.02 19.89
N TYR A 342 0.48 -2.45 19.11
CA TYR A 342 1.92 -2.68 19.15
C TYR A 342 2.38 -4.10 18.84
N GLY A 343 2.20 -4.51 17.60
CA GLY A 343 2.94 -5.62 17.01
C GLY A 343 4.44 -5.31 16.92
N ASN A 344 5.24 -6.31 16.64
CA ASN A 344 6.64 -6.11 16.31
C ASN A 344 6.75 -5.23 15.08
N PHE A 345 7.74 -4.36 15.04
CA PHE A 345 7.97 -3.52 13.88
C PHE A 345 9.26 -3.90 13.15
N ALA A 346 9.30 -3.59 11.87
CA ALA A 346 10.48 -3.78 11.04
C ALA A 346 10.72 -2.55 10.16
N ARG A 347 11.99 -2.33 9.84
CA ARG A 347 12.43 -1.30 8.90
C ARG A 347 12.49 -1.88 7.49
N TYR A 348 11.91 -1.16 6.57
CA TYR A 348 12.01 -1.45 5.14
C TYR A 348 12.69 -0.30 4.41
N ASP A 349 13.44 -0.62 3.37
CA ASP A 349 13.95 0.34 2.41
C ASP A 349 12.77 0.84 1.56
N ALA A 350 12.46 2.13 1.64
CA ALA A 350 11.25 2.65 1.01
C ALA A 350 11.29 2.61 -0.52
N ARG A 351 12.49 2.64 -1.13
CA ARG A 351 12.62 2.57 -2.60
C ARG A 351 12.46 1.18 -3.15
N THR A 352 12.90 0.16 -2.41
CA THR A 352 12.93 -1.23 -2.89
C THR A 352 11.93 -2.13 -2.17
N GLY A 353 11.35 -1.66 -1.07
CA GLY A 353 10.50 -2.44 -0.19
C GLY A 353 11.21 -3.57 0.54
N ARG A 354 12.53 -3.66 0.44
CA ARG A 354 13.29 -4.75 1.04
C ARG A 354 13.40 -4.59 2.55
N HIS A 355 13.13 -5.66 3.29
CA HIS A 355 13.37 -5.74 4.72
C HIS A 355 14.84 -5.44 5.06
N MET A 356 15.08 -4.59 6.03
CA MET A 356 16.41 -4.19 6.48
C MET A 356 16.76 -4.77 7.85
N TRP A 357 15.92 -4.53 8.85
CA TRP A 357 16.07 -5.05 10.20
C TRP A 357 14.73 -5.10 10.93
N SER A 358 14.65 -5.91 11.97
CA SER A 358 13.48 -6.06 12.82
C SER A 358 13.73 -5.54 14.23
N GLU A 359 12.65 -5.23 14.92
CA GLU A 359 12.67 -4.76 16.29
C GLU A 359 13.54 -5.67 17.20
N PRO A 360 14.37 -5.08 18.07
CA PRO A 360 15.08 -5.83 19.09
C PRO A 360 14.11 -6.57 20.03
N ALA A 361 14.47 -7.80 20.42
CA ALA A 361 13.67 -8.59 21.34
C ALA A 361 13.37 -7.82 22.63
N THR A 362 12.14 -7.99 23.12
CA THR A 362 11.74 -7.36 24.38
C THR A 362 12.42 -8.06 25.55
N PRO A 363 13.12 -7.31 26.41
CA PRO A 363 13.73 -7.85 27.61
C PRO A 363 12.68 -8.37 28.59
N ASP A 364 13.08 -9.38 29.41
CA ASP A 364 12.27 -9.87 30.49
C ASP A 364 11.87 -8.72 31.45
N GLY A 365 10.62 -8.71 31.87
CA GLY A 365 10.07 -7.68 32.76
C GLY A 365 9.55 -6.43 32.07
N CYS A 366 9.66 -6.31 30.74
CA CYS A 366 9.04 -5.22 29.98
C CYS A 366 7.73 -5.66 29.31
N ASP A 367 6.78 -4.75 29.21
CA ASP A 367 5.44 -4.97 28.69
C ASP A 367 5.32 -4.45 27.25
N ASN A 368 5.22 -5.36 26.30
CA ASN A 368 5.05 -5.02 24.88
C ASN A 368 3.77 -4.24 24.60
N MET A 369 2.71 -4.56 25.32
CA MET A 369 1.40 -3.89 25.16
C MET A 369 1.45 -2.40 25.50
N LYS A 370 2.42 -1.97 26.28
CA LYS A 370 2.65 -0.58 26.68
C LYS A 370 3.83 0.07 26.00
N SER A 371 4.42 -0.60 25.02
CA SER A 371 5.47 -0.03 24.18
C SER A 371 4.92 1.09 23.29
N ARG A 372 5.76 2.08 22.98
CA ARG A 372 5.47 3.15 22.02
C ARG A 372 6.68 3.31 21.12
N ILE A 373 6.38 3.60 19.85
CA ILE A 373 7.41 3.89 18.87
C ILE A 373 7.30 5.36 18.50
N ALA A 374 8.43 6.00 18.35
CA ALA A 374 8.54 7.35 17.82
C ALA A 374 9.66 7.38 16.79
N ILE A 375 9.42 8.04 15.67
CA ILE A 375 10.33 8.08 14.54
C ILE A 375 10.77 9.52 14.33
N THR A 376 12.07 9.71 14.24
CA THR A 376 12.68 10.98 13.82
C THR A 376 13.70 10.70 12.72
N SER A 377 14.17 11.72 12.01
CA SER A 377 15.26 11.55 11.04
C SER A 377 16.57 11.10 11.70
N LEU A 378 16.69 11.28 13.01
CA LEU A 378 17.91 11.02 13.78
C LEU A 378 17.95 9.63 14.41
N ALA A 379 16.81 9.09 14.81
CA ALA A 379 16.71 7.81 15.50
C ALA A 379 15.29 7.24 15.45
N VAL A 380 15.19 5.93 15.58
CA VAL A 380 13.94 5.25 15.93
C VAL A 380 13.94 5.07 17.45
N TYR A 381 12.98 5.67 18.12
CA TYR A 381 12.86 5.57 19.56
C TYR A 381 11.81 4.52 19.93
N GLN A 382 12.20 3.65 20.85
CA GLN A 382 11.28 2.70 21.44
C GLN A 382 11.14 3.00 22.93
N VAL A 383 9.91 3.24 23.38
CA VAL A 383 9.59 3.57 24.76
C VAL A 383 8.84 2.40 25.36
N ARG A 384 9.42 1.72 26.35
CA ARG A 384 8.90 0.50 26.98
C ARG A 384 8.63 0.72 28.46
N VAL A 385 7.52 0.21 28.96
CA VAL A 385 7.24 0.14 30.40
C VAL A 385 7.80 -1.17 30.93
N CYS A 386 8.68 -1.09 31.91
CA CYS A 386 9.33 -2.24 32.51
C CYS A 386 9.09 -2.26 34.03
N ARG A 387 9.08 -3.46 34.62
CA ARG A 387 8.92 -3.64 36.07
C ARG A 387 9.61 -4.91 36.56
N ASN A 388 10.00 -4.87 37.81
CA ASN A 388 10.40 -6.04 38.59
C ASN A 388 9.64 -6.04 39.93
N GLU A 389 9.97 -6.93 40.85
CA GLU A 389 9.31 -7.04 42.15
C GLU A 389 9.45 -5.77 43.02
N LEU A 390 10.46 -4.94 42.79
CA LEU A 390 10.84 -3.81 43.65
C LEU A 390 10.56 -2.44 43.02
N SER A 391 10.53 -2.35 41.71
CA SER A 391 10.46 -1.05 41.01
C SER A 391 9.84 -1.18 39.62
N ALA A 392 9.32 -0.05 39.14
CA ALA A 392 8.90 0.10 37.76
C ALA A 392 9.64 1.29 37.12
N TRP A 393 9.93 1.17 35.85
CA TRP A 393 10.61 2.20 35.10
C TRP A 393 10.14 2.22 33.64
N THR A 394 10.42 3.30 32.96
CA THR A 394 10.26 3.40 31.51
C THR A 394 11.61 3.43 30.85
N THR A 395 11.89 2.49 29.98
CA THR A 395 13.09 2.46 29.16
C THR A 395 12.82 3.18 27.85
N VAL A 396 13.64 4.16 27.54
CA VAL A 396 13.71 4.81 26.23
C VAL A 396 14.96 4.32 25.52
N LEU A 397 14.79 3.63 24.42
CA LEU A 397 15.88 3.15 23.54
C LEU A 397 15.93 4.05 22.30
N ALA A 398 17.14 4.45 21.91
CA ALA A 398 17.38 5.04 20.61
C ALA A 398 18.07 4.00 19.71
N LEU A 399 17.48 3.73 18.56
CA LEU A 399 18.00 2.79 17.56
C LEU A 399 18.49 3.57 16.34
N ASP A 400 19.61 3.15 15.80
CA ASP A 400 20.13 3.66 14.54
C ASP A 400 19.14 3.34 13.39
N PRO A 401 18.66 4.32 12.64
CA PRO A 401 17.65 4.08 11.61
C PRO A 401 18.10 3.13 10.49
N ALA A 402 19.40 3.07 10.20
CA ALA A 402 19.92 2.25 9.11
C ALA A 402 20.15 0.79 9.52
N THR A 403 20.54 0.54 10.77
CA THR A 403 20.99 -0.78 11.23
C THR A 403 20.13 -1.42 12.31
N GLY A 404 19.25 -0.65 12.97
CA GLY A 404 18.48 -1.10 14.12
C GLY A 404 19.31 -1.31 15.40
N ALA A 405 20.62 -0.96 15.37
CA ALA A 405 21.48 -1.09 16.52
C ALA A 405 21.13 -0.08 17.62
N GLU A 406 21.17 -0.51 18.88
CA GLU A 406 21.01 0.40 20.01
C GLU A 406 22.17 1.40 20.04
N THR A 407 21.84 2.69 19.95
CA THR A 407 22.81 3.81 20.03
C THR A 407 22.81 4.46 21.40
N ALA A 408 21.68 4.43 22.08
CA ALA A 408 21.54 4.93 23.43
C ALA A 408 20.38 4.28 24.17
N LYS A 409 20.49 4.24 25.50
CA LYS A 409 19.43 3.77 26.40
C LYS A 409 19.31 4.70 27.60
N ARG A 410 18.09 4.98 28.01
CA ARG A 410 17.81 5.73 29.23
C ARG A 410 16.63 5.12 29.98
N ASP A 411 16.84 4.82 31.25
CA ASP A 411 15.80 4.37 32.16
C ASP A 411 15.31 5.56 33.00
N LEU A 412 14.00 5.75 33.04
CA LEU A 412 13.32 6.82 33.73
C LEU A 412 12.38 6.25 34.79
N PRO A 413 12.26 6.84 35.98
CA PRO A 413 11.27 6.42 36.96
C PRO A 413 9.87 6.43 36.33
N ASN A 414 9.07 5.39 36.59
CA ASN A 414 7.69 5.36 36.14
C ASN A 414 6.76 5.31 37.36
N PRO A 415 6.05 6.40 37.68
CA PRO A 415 5.17 6.46 38.85
C PRO A 415 3.88 5.66 38.68
N ASP A 416 3.50 5.31 37.43
CA ASP A 416 2.28 4.53 37.14
C ASP A 416 2.56 3.51 36.03
N PRO A 417 3.10 2.33 36.38
CA PRO A 417 3.46 1.31 35.39
C PRO A 417 2.25 0.64 34.73
N ASP A 418 1.05 0.91 35.20
CA ASP A 418 -0.16 0.37 34.58
C ASP A 418 -0.61 1.19 33.37
N ARG A 419 0.01 2.34 33.13
CA ARG A 419 -0.23 3.19 31.97
C ARG A 419 1.00 3.31 31.09
N ALA A 420 0.75 3.33 29.79
CA ALA A 420 1.79 3.67 28.83
C ALA A 420 2.07 5.18 28.86
N PRO A 421 3.33 5.61 28.73
CA PRO A 421 3.65 7.03 28.59
C PRO A 421 3.05 7.59 27.30
N LYS A 422 2.78 8.87 27.30
CA LYS A 422 2.41 9.61 26.09
C LYS A 422 3.70 9.99 25.36
N VAL A 423 3.79 9.61 24.11
CA VAL A 423 4.94 9.89 23.27
C VAL A 423 4.50 10.73 22.08
N SER A 424 5.24 11.76 21.74
CA SER A 424 5.00 12.59 20.57
C SER A 424 6.33 13.02 19.95
N VAL A 425 6.30 13.27 18.64
CA VAL A 425 7.43 13.80 17.88
C VAL A 425 6.99 15.11 17.23
N GLN A 426 7.84 16.10 17.34
CA GLN A 426 7.69 17.36 16.65
C GLN A 426 9.02 17.81 16.10
N GLU A 427 9.14 17.97 14.77
CA GLU A 427 10.37 18.45 14.12
C GLU A 427 11.64 17.74 14.62
N ASP A 428 11.68 16.40 14.57
CA ASP A 428 12.78 15.59 15.08
C ASP A 428 13.05 15.67 16.61
N ALA A 429 12.22 16.32 17.39
CA ALA A 429 12.29 16.25 18.83
C ALA A 429 11.30 15.21 19.38
N LEU A 430 11.81 14.27 20.17
CA LEU A 430 11.01 13.32 20.93
C LEU A 430 10.55 13.94 22.25
N SER A 431 9.27 13.84 22.55
CA SER A 431 8.69 14.19 23.84
C SER A 431 8.05 12.96 24.47
N VAL A 432 8.44 12.66 25.71
CA VAL A 432 7.88 11.56 26.52
C VAL A 432 7.30 12.15 27.79
N ASP A 433 6.00 11.93 28.00
CA ASP A 433 5.23 12.58 29.07
C ASP A 433 4.49 11.53 29.91
N TRP A 434 4.61 11.67 31.24
CA TRP A 434 3.92 10.85 32.26
C TRP A 434 2.85 11.66 32.99
N ALA A 435 2.08 12.49 32.27
CA ALA A 435 1.04 13.35 32.83
C ALA A 435 -0.07 12.53 33.54
N TYR A 436 0.09 12.30 34.83
CA TYR A 436 -0.92 11.72 35.70
C TYR A 436 -1.53 12.81 36.60
N ARG A 437 -2.82 12.74 36.86
CA ARG A 437 -3.63 13.79 37.49
C ARG A 437 -3.07 14.38 38.79
N ASN A 438 -2.09 13.79 39.45
CA ASN A 438 -1.58 14.25 40.75
C ASN A 438 -0.07 14.06 40.96
N ALA A 439 0.69 13.77 39.90
CA ALA A 439 2.15 13.63 40.00
C ALA A 439 2.85 14.86 39.37
N PRO A 440 4.01 15.27 39.85
CA PRO A 440 4.83 16.20 39.11
C PRO A 440 5.14 15.58 37.74
N LEU A 441 4.94 16.37 36.69
CA LEU A 441 5.12 15.97 35.29
C LEU A 441 6.60 15.77 35.04
N ASP A 442 7.06 14.52 35.07
CA ASP A 442 8.36 14.20 34.48
C ASP A 442 8.20 14.21 32.97
N HIS A 443 8.86 15.15 32.34
CA HIS A 443 8.81 15.35 30.90
C HIS A 443 10.23 15.23 30.34
N LEU A 444 10.45 14.30 29.42
CA LEU A 444 11.70 14.17 28.71
C LEU A 444 11.55 14.72 27.30
N VAL A 445 12.35 15.70 26.94
CA VAL A 445 12.48 16.18 25.56
C VAL A 445 13.87 15.84 25.05
N VAL A 446 13.93 15.19 23.90
CA VAL A 446 15.18 14.82 23.24
C VAL A 446 15.18 15.40 21.83
N SER A 447 16.15 16.22 21.50
CA SER A 447 16.31 16.87 20.19
C SER A 447 17.55 16.40 19.43
N ALA A 448 18.22 15.36 19.93
CA ALA A 448 19.46 14.85 19.35
C ALA A 448 19.51 13.32 19.45
N PRO A 449 20.26 12.63 18.59
CA PRO A 449 20.52 11.21 18.78
C PRO A 449 21.29 10.99 20.10
N GLY A 450 21.18 9.80 20.66
CA GLY A 450 21.92 9.43 21.86
C GLY A 450 21.25 9.83 23.18
N LEU A 451 19.97 10.19 23.19
CA LEU A 451 19.19 10.52 24.40
C LEU A 451 19.85 11.58 25.31
N LEU A 452 20.69 12.43 24.75
CA LEU A 452 21.27 13.59 25.39
C LEU A 452 20.20 14.68 25.49
N GLY A 453 19.19 14.42 26.29
CA GLY A 453 18.04 15.29 26.41
C GLY A 453 18.26 16.40 27.43
N THR A 454 17.47 17.44 27.28
CA THR A 454 17.27 18.45 28.31
C THR A 454 16.70 17.80 29.57
N ALA A 455 17.09 18.32 30.72
CA ALA A 455 16.61 17.88 32.02
C ALA A 455 15.07 17.87 32.09
N PRO A 456 14.49 17.07 32.98
CA PRO A 456 13.05 17.12 33.22
C PRO A 456 12.63 18.55 33.53
N VAL A 457 11.67 19.07 32.78
CA VAL A 457 11.13 20.40 33.01
C VAL A 457 10.14 20.29 34.15
N ALA A 458 10.51 20.81 35.30
CA ALA A 458 9.69 20.76 36.49
C ALA A 458 8.42 21.60 36.27
N ALA A 459 7.31 21.02 36.62
CA ALA A 459 6.02 21.65 36.99
C ALA A 459 5.11 22.19 35.90
N ASP A 460 5.55 22.50 34.69
CA ASP A 460 4.67 23.05 33.66
C ASP A 460 4.60 22.17 32.41
N TYR A 461 3.42 22.08 31.83
CA TYR A 461 3.22 21.39 30.56
C TYR A 461 3.99 22.13 29.46
N VAL A 462 5.07 21.52 28.98
CA VAL A 462 5.90 22.06 27.90
C VAL A 462 5.59 21.34 26.62
N LYS A 463 5.25 22.08 25.58
CA LYS A 463 5.14 21.58 24.21
C LYS A 463 6.34 21.99 23.40
N VAL A 464 6.93 21.06 22.68
CA VAL A 464 7.84 21.41 21.58
C VAL A 464 7.01 21.97 20.45
N ILE A 465 7.36 23.14 19.93
CA ILE A 465 6.67 23.76 18.80
C ILE A 465 7.53 23.82 17.55
N ALA A 466 8.86 23.84 17.72
CA ALA A 466 9.80 23.71 16.61
C ALA A 466 11.15 23.20 17.10
N ASN A 467 11.89 22.53 16.24
CA ASN A 467 13.23 22.03 16.50
C ASN A 467 14.09 22.14 15.25
N ASP A 468 15.37 22.47 15.44
CA ASP A 468 16.39 22.37 14.41
C ASP A 468 17.60 21.62 14.99
N PRO A 469 17.67 20.30 14.75
CA PRO A 469 18.75 19.48 15.28
C PRO A 469 20.14 19.90 14.79
N ALA A 470 20.22 20.46 13.58
CA ALA A 470 21.50 20.88 12.99
C ALA A 470 22.18 22.03 13.76
N THR A 471 21.38 22.91 14.34
CA THR A 471 21.88 24.03 15.14
C THR A 471 21.66 23.84 16.65
N GLY A 472 21.01 22.75 17.06
CA GLY A 472 20.61 22.52 18.45
C GLY A 472 19.59 23.55 18.95
N THR A 473 18.78 24.15 18.07
CA THR A 473 17.77 25.12 18.43
C THR A 473 16.46 24.43 18.71
N LEU A 474 15.93 24.62 19.92
CA LEU A 474 14.62 24.09 20.36
C LEU A 474 13.71 25.26 20.74
N VAL A 475 12.49 25.24 20.19
CA VAL A 475 11.45 26.20 20.55
C VAL A 475 10.36 25.45 21.30
N THR A 476 10.09 25.91 22.50
CA THR A 476 9.08 25.31 23.39
C THR A 476 8.04 26.34 23.77
N ASN A 477 6.84 25.87 24.06
CA ASN A 477 5.76 26.69 24.64
C ASN A 477 5.35 26.09 25.99
N SER A 478 5.34 26.90 27.02
CA SER A 478 4.82 26.52 28.34
C SER A 478 3.80 27.53 28.85
N TRP A 479 2.94 27.07 29.74
CA TRP A 479 1.90 27.93 30.32
C TRP A 479 2.45 29.09 31.18
N SER A 480 3.63 28.90 31.80
CA SER A 480 4.23 29.87 32.71
C SER A 480 5.21 30.81 32.05
N THR A 481 5.95 30.34 31.06
CA THR A 481 7.05 31.11 30.42
C THR A 481 6.73 31.55 29.01
N GLY A 482 5.61 31.10 28.44
CA GLY A 482 5.28 31.35 27.04
C GLY A 482 6.25 30.64 26.09
N ILE A 483 6.50 31.21 24.91
CA ILE A 483 7.42 30.64 23.93
C ILE A 483 8.86 30.95 24.32
N THR A 484 9.66 29.89 24.45
CA THR A 484 11.07 29.97 24.77
C THR A 484 11.88 29.35 23.64
N LEU A 485 12.91 30.05 23.19
CA LEU A 485 13.91 29.57 22.24
C LEU A 485 15.18 29.26 23.00
N SER A 486 15.58 28.00 23.01
CA SER A 486 16.85 27.49 23.55
C SER A 486 17.78 27.17 22.38
N GLN A 487 19.02 27.65 22.46
CA GLN A 487 20.05 27.38 21.45
C GLN A 487 21.29 26.89 22.16
N GLY A 488 21.80 25.72 21.83
CA GLY A 488 22.87 24.97 22.46
C GLY A 488 23.92 25.82 23.23
N GLY A 489 23.74 25.93 24.56
CA GLY A 489 24.66 26.66 25.47
C GLY A 489 24.46 28.19 25.57
N ALA A 490 23.56 28.79 24.80
CA ALA A 490 23.16 30.19 24.98
C ALA A 490 22.02 30.31 26.00
N SER A 491 21.90 31.50 26.65
CA SER A 491 20.77 31.78 27.53
C SER A 491 19.46 31.73 26.77
N ASP A 492 18.46 31.05 27.36
CA ASP A 492 17.13 30.97 26.81
C ASP A 492 16.56 32.36 26.57
N ARG A 493 15.97 32.54 25.38
CA ARG A 493 15.24 33.76 25.03
C ARG A 493 13.74 33.48 25.09
N SER A 494 13.02 34.32 25.76
CA SER A 494 11.56 34.18 25.95
C SER A 494 10.82 35.29 25.23
N LEU A 495 9.78 34.91 24.48
CA LEU A 495 8.76 35.82 24.00
C LEU A 495 7.77 36.06 25.15
N THR A 496 8.04 37.14 25.91
CA THR A 496 7.28 37.44 27.13
C THR A 496 6.05 38.31 26.88
N ASP A 497 5.71 38.60 25.63
CA ASP A 497 4.53 39.41 25.33
C ASP A 497 3.26 38.55 25.38
N PRO A 498 2.46 38.62 26.47
CA PRO A 498 1.19 37.92 26.59
C PRO A 498 0.16 38.42 25.54
N ASP A 499 0.34 39.64 25.01
CA ASP A 499 -0.52 40.24 24.00
C ASP A 499 -0.11 39.82 22.57
N ALA A 500 0.98 39.09 22.43
CA ALA A 500 1.43 38.59 21.12
C ALA A 500 0.49 37.58 20.48
N GLY A 501 -0.65 37.26 21.11
CA GLY A 501 -1.68 36.38 20.53
C GLY A 501 -1.24 34.91 20.37
N LEU A 502 -0.07 34.53 20.91
CA LEU A 502 0.51 33.20 20.79
C LEU A 502 0.05 32.22 21.89
N GLY A 503 -0.74 32.66 22.84
CA GLY A 503 -1.24 31.83 23.96
C GLY A 503 -2.05 30.59 23.53
N GLY A 504 -2.43 30.52 22.25
CA GLY A 504 -3.14 29.41 21.64
C GLY A 504 -2.39 28.70 20.51
N VAL A 505 -1.12 29.05 20.22
CA VAL A 505 -0.38 28.44 19.11
C VAL A 505 -0.14 26.96 19.41
N SER A 506 -0.70 26.13 18.57
CA SER A 506 -0.46 24.69 18.56
C SER A 506 0.95 24.37 18.01
N PRO A 507 1.59 23.28 18.44
CA PRO A 507 2.85 22.84 17.82
C PRO A 507 2.75 22.65 16.31
N PHE A 508 1.55 22.34 15.78
CA PHE A 508 1.32 22.16 14.35
C PHE A 508 1.20 23.50 13.59
N ASP A 509 0.99 24.59 14.30
CA ASP A 509 0.76 25.92 13.75
C ASP A 509 2.05 26.75 13.67
N SER A 510 3.21 26.13 13.85
CA SER A 510 4.51 26.79 13.82
C SER A 510 5.57 25.99 13.08
N LYS A 511 6.55 26.69 12.50
CA LYS A 511 7.70 26.12 11.79
C LYS A 511 8.95 26.97 11.97
N LEU A 512 10.07 26.34 12.27
CA LEU A 512 11.37 27.00 12.34
C LEU A 512 12.08 26.87 10.99
N LEU A 513 12.35 28.01 10.37
CA LEU A 513 13.20 28.11 9.19
C LEU A 513 14.61 28.52 9.58
N THR A 514 15.51 28.57 8.61
CA THR A 514 16.90 28.96 8.87
C THR A 514 17.01 30.36 9.49
N ASP A 515 16.26 31.33 9.00
CA ASP A 515 16.34 32.72 9.43
C ASP A 515 15.14 33.18 10.27
N GLU A 516 14.02 32.44 10.25
CA GLU A 516 12.75 32.87 10.83
C GLU A 516 12.01 31.74 11.56
N LEU A 517 11.30 32.11 12.62
CA LEU A 517 10.20 31.31 13.18
C LEU A 517 8.91 31.82 12.55
N ILE A 518 8.10 30.92 12.02
CA ILE A 518 6.76 31.23 11.49
C ILE A 518 5.74 30.62 12.43
N ALA A 519 4.66 31.32 12.68
CA ALA A 519 3.49 30.76 13.35
C ALA A 519 2.19 31.33 12.77
N VAL A 520 1.14 30.53 12.84
CA VAL A 520 -0.24 30.93 12.50
C VAL A 520 -1.05 31.15 13.78
N GLY A 521 -1.67 32.29 13.88
CA GLY A 521 -2.63 32.62 14.93
C GLY A 521 -3.68 33.57 14.38
N ASP A 522 -4.95 33.41 14.80
CA ASP A 522 -6.07 34.29 14.40
C ASP A 522 -6.19 34.55 12.88
N ALA A 523 -6.00 33.50 12.06
CA ALA A 523 -6.00 33.58 10.61
C ALA A 523 -4.96 34.55 10.01
N GLN A 524 -3.86 34.76 10.73
CA GLN A 524 -2.73 35.57 10.30
C GLN A 524 -1.44 34.78 10.42
N LEU A 525 -0.53 34.96 9.47
CA LEU A 525 0.85 34.51 9.57
C LEU A 525 1.69 35.59 10.22
N ARG A 526 2.37 35.20 11.29
CA ARG A 526 3.33 36.03 12.00
C ARG A 526 4.71 35.41 11.87
N THR A 527 5.73 36.22 11.71
CA THR A 527 7.10 35.74 11.62
C THR A 527 8.01 36.54 12.56
N TRP A 528 8.98 35.84 13.13
CA TRP A 528 9.99 36.42 14.01
C TRP A 528 11.36 36.06 13.47
N ARG A 529 12.25 37.00 13.48
CA ARG A 529 13.65 36.76 13.15
C ARG A 529 14.26 35.79 14.18
N ARG A 530 14.83 34.70 13.72
CA ARG A 530 15.38 33.65 14.59
C ARG A 530 16.50 34.15 15.51
N ALA A 531 17.31 35.12 15.05
CA ALA A 531 18.47 35.61 15.80
C ALA A 531 18.13 36.30 17.12
N ASP A 532 17.00 37.00 17.20
CA ASP A 532 16.64 37.86 18.33
C ASP A 532 15.15 37.82 18.73
N LEU A 533 14.34 37.01 18.02
CA LEU A 533 12.89 36.91 18.18
C LEU A 533 12.14 38.23 18.03
N VAL A 534 12.69 39.15 17.24
CA VAL A 534 12.00 40.38 16.87
C VAL A 534 10.99 40.05 15.78
N GLU A 535 9.73 40.45 16.00
CA GLU A 535 8.65 40.22 15.03
C GLU A 535 8.85 41.04 13.77
N ASN A 536 8.65 40.38 12.62
CA ASN A 536 8.59 41.03 11.32
C ASN A 536 7.16 41.55 11.09
N THR A 537 7.00 42.83 10.98
CA THR A 537 5.67 43.46 10.78
C THR A 537 5.52 43.99 9.37
N PRO A 538 4.31 43.99 8.80
CA PRO A 538 3.02 43.55 9.36
C PRO A 538 2.79 42.05 9.23
N PRO A 539 1.91 41.45 10.06
CA PRO A 539 1.42 40.09 9.87
C PRO A 539 0.72 39.92 8.51
N VAL A 540 0.82 38.71 7.94
CA VAL A 540 0.20 38.38 6.65
C VAL A 540 -1.19 37.78 6.89
N PRO A 541 -2.29 38.43 6.44
CA PRO A 541 -3.62 37.87 6.61
C PRO A 541 -3.84 36.70 5.66
N LEU A 542 -4.42 35.59 6.14
CA LEU A 542 -4.74 34.39 5.34
C LEU A 542 -6.18 34.40 4.83
N GLY A 543 -7.10 35.00 5.56
CA GLY A 543 -8.54 35.00 5.26
C GLY A 543 -9.40 34.91 6.50
N SER A 544 -10.58 34.30 6.39
CA SER A 544 -11.52 34.09 7.49
C SER A 544 -11.66 32.59 7.79
N GLY A 545 -10.66 31.97 8.42
CA GLY A 545 -10.66 30.54 8.61
C GLY A 545 -9.63 30.07 9.62
N GLN A 546 -9.19 28.83 9.45
CA GLN A 546 -8.24 28.20 10.33
C GLN A 546 -7.17 27.45 9.50
N ALA A 547 -5.90 27.63 9.85
CA ALA A 547 -4.81 26.83 9.31
C ALA A 547 -4.69 25.53 10.08
N SER A 548 -4.30 24.46 9.40
CA SER A 548 -4.09 23.15 10.02
C SER A 548 -2.62 22.88 10.37
N GLN A 549 -1.68 23.38 9.57
CA GLN A 549 -0.23 23.19 9.75
C GLN A 549 0.57 24.14 8.87
N ILE A 550 1.87 24.24 9.14
CA ILE A 550 2.83 24.90 8.27
C ILE A 550 3.79 23.86 7.70
N ILE A 551 3.88 23.75 6.38
CA ILE A 551 4.73 22.77 5.69
C ILE A 551 5.84 23.51 4.95
N ALA A 552 7.09 23.23 5.31
CA ALA A 552 8.24 23.73 4.55
C ALA A 552 8.66 22.67 3.52
N ALA A 553 8.51 23.00 2.23
CA ALA A 553 8.83 22.13 1.12
C ALA A 553 9.89 22.76 0.20
N PRO A 554 10.57 21.99 -0.63
CA PRO A 554 11.51 22.52 -1.61
C PRO A 554 10.88 23.63 -2.46
N GLY A 555 11.45 24.83 -2.38
CA GLY A 555 11.01 26.03 -3.12
C GLY A 555 9.80 26.77 -2.55
N ILE A 556 9.15 26.31 -1.48
CA ILE A 556 7.86 26.85 -1.02
C ILE A 556 7.59 26.62 0.45
N ILE A 557 6.84 27.53 1.09
CA ILE A 557 6.16 27.31 2.36
C ILE A 557 4.66 27.17 2.07
N LEU A 558 4.04 26.12 2.57
CA LEU A 558 2.66 25.77 2.32
C LEU A 558 1.83 25.85 3.59
N ILE A 559 0.59 26.33 3.44
CA ILE A 559 -0.36 26.43 4.53
C ILE A 559 -1.71 25.90 4.04
N PRO A 560 -2.10 24.70 4.45
CA PRO A 560 -3.49 24.27 4.30
C PRO A 560 -4.38 25.13 5.19
N PHE A 561 -5.37 25.80 4.60
CA PHE A 561 -6.23 26.77 5.23
C PHE A 561 -7.70 26.48 4.92
N ASP A 562 -8.49 26.23 5.94
CA ASP A 562 -9.94 26.05 5.80
C ASP A 562 -10.64 27.39 5.90
N ASP A 563 -10.90 28.02 4.76
CA ASP A 563 -11.62 29.31 4.67
C ASP A 563 -13.12 29.08 4.79
N LYS A 564 -13.77 29.81 5.71
CA LYS A 564 -15.22 29.68 5.96
C LYS A 564 -16.10 29.91 4.73
N SER A 565 -15.60 30.67 3.74
CA SER A 565 -16.34 31.02 2.54
C SER A 565 -15.94 30.23 1.29
N ALA A 566 -14.66 29.86 1.18
CA ALA A 566 -14.07 29.23 0.02
C ALA A 566 -13.73 27.74 0.22
N GLY A 567 -13.85 27.22 1.46
CA GLY A 567 -13.49 25.86 1.79
C GLY A 567 -11.99 25.64 1.95
N LEU A 568 -11.57 24.38 1.93
CA LEU A 568 -10.16 24.02 2.11
C LEU A 568 -9.30 24.49 0.91
N GLN A 569 -8.24 25.19 1.22
CA GLN A 569 -7.29 25.74 0.25
C GLN A 569 -5.85 25.44 0.67
N LEU A 570 -4.95 25.28 -0.28
CA LEU A 570 -3.51 25.26 -0.06
C LEU A 570 -2.93 26.58 -0.53
N ILE A 571 -2.37 27.35 0.42
CA ILE A 571 -1.73 28.63 0.13
C ILE A 571 -0.22 28.42 0.07
N GLY A 572 0.42 28.83 -1.02
CA GLY A 572 1.86 28.71 -1.23
C GLY A 572 2.57 30.05 -1.17
N PHE A 573 3.64 30.15 -0.36
CA PHE A 573 4.50 31.31 -0.21
C PHE A 573 5.91 31.00 -0.69
N ALA A 574 6.39 31.70 -1.70
CA ALA A 574 7.74 31.53 -2.24
C ALA A 574 8.55 32.83 -2.18
N PRO A 575 9.89 32.75 -2.12
CA PRO A 575 10.78 33.90 -2.10
C PRO A 575 10.59 34.87 -3.26
#